data_f105d5829467982a44bf281c820525d1
#
_entry.id   f105d5829467982a44bf281c820525d1
#
_cell.length_a   1.000
_cell.length_b   1.000
_cell.length_c   1.000
_cell.angle_alpha   90.00
_cell.angle_beta   90.00
_cell.angle_gamma   90.00
#
_symmetry.space_group_name_H-M   'P 1'
#
loop_
_entity.id
_entity.type
_entity.pdbx_description
1 polymer ?
#
loop_
_entity_poly.entity_id
_entity_poly.type
_entity_poly.pdbx_seq_one_letter_code
_entity_poly.pdbx_strand_id
1 'polypeptide(L)'
;NLILDLNFSEFHSGFRAFRVKALEKTPFSFNSNGRKFDIEILIQFKLIGFPIKELPVSYVEGDKKGVMECFRYGMDALKLSLKYRLHKMALFYERKFDVSTGFKKYTLKKGYPSSHQFALDEVKNNSRVIDIGCGNSLIGEELTSLGCSVEAIDCENPEGLSRINKFTNMNLNDENINIPIHDFDYVLLLDVLEHLEKPENFILNLRIHACGASPKIIISVPNIGFFAMRLSLFFGWFNYGVRGILDMGHRRLFTFNTIKKMLKDAGFEILIC
;
A
#
# COMPACT_ATOMS: atom_id res chain seq x y z
N ASN A 1 23.44 3.15 -8.17
CA ASN A 1 22.63 4.34 -8.49
C ASN A 1 21.26 3.94 -9.07
N LEU A 2 21.20 3.26 -10.23
CA LEU A 2 19.94 2.89 -10.90
C LEU A 2 18.96 2.09 -10.03
N ILE A 3 19.45 1.12 -9.26
CA ILE A 3 18.62 0.25 -8.43
C ILE A 3 18.07 1.00 -7.21
N LEU A 4 18.89 1.87 -6.62
CA LEU A 4 18.55 2.64 -5.42
C LEU A 4 17.83 3.95 -5.73
N ASP A 5 17.84 4.37 -7.01
CA ASP A 5 17.31 5.67 -7.43
C ASP A 5 17.97 6.83 -6.65
N LEU A 6 19.29 6.69 -6.42
CA LEU A 6 20.17 7.61 -5.72
C LEU A 6 21.24 8.09 -6.68
N ASN A 7 21.48 9.41 -6.76
CA ASN A 7 22.52 10.01 -7.59
C ASN A 7 23.65 10.49 -6.70
N PHE A 8 24.48 9.57 -6.24
CA PHE A 8 25.71 9.90 -5.50
C PHE A 8 26.95 9.54 -6.31
N SER A 9 27.97 10.36 -6.17
CA SER A 9 29.30 10.10 -6.76
C SER A 9 29.98 8.94 -6.04
N GLU A 10 29.79 8.84 -4.71
CA GLU A 10 30.46 7.85 -3.88
C GLU A 10 29.53 7.34 -2.76
N PHE A 11 29.38 6.00 -2.65
CA PHE A 11 28.59 5.34 -1.60
C PHE A 11 29.43 4.84 -0.43
N HIS A 12 30.76 4.86 -0.56
CA HIS A 12 31.66 4.09 0.30
C HIS A 12 32.58 4.97 1.15
N SER A 13 32.42 6.30 1.05
CA SER A 13 33.18 7.23 1.89
C SER A 13 32.84 6.99 3.36
N GLY A 14 33.82 6.65 4.16
CA GLY A 14 33.69 6.50 5.61
C GLY A 14 33.62 7.83 6.35
N PHE A 15 33.88 8.95 5.70
CA PHE A 15 33.79 10.28 6.32
C PHE A 15 32.42 10.88 6.12
N ARG A 16 31.62 10.89 7.19
CA ARG A 16 30.22 11.36 7.16
C ARG A 16 29.86 12.12 8.41
N ALA A 17 29.08 13.19 8.24
CA ALA A 17 28.50 13.95 9.34
C ALA A 17 26.97 13.86 9.28
N PHE A 18 26.34 13.60 10.40
CA PHE A 18 24.89 13.49 10.53
C PHE A 18 24.35 14.51 11.51
N ARG A 19 23.21 15.11 11.18
CA ARG A 19 22.46 15.89 12.16
C ARG A 19 21.79 14.94 13.15
N VAL A 20 21.93 15.17 14.46
CA VAL A 20 21.31 14.34 15.51
C VAL A 20 19.81 14.20 15.29
N LYS A 21 19.08 15.30 15.01
CA LYS A 21 17.65 15.29 14.71
C LYS A 21 17.27 14.42 13.49
N ALA A 22 18.19 14.20 12.55
CA ALA A 22 17.95 13.29 11.42
C ALA A 22 18.11 11.83 11.87
N LEU A 23 19.11 11.55 12.70
CA LEU A 23 19.32 10.21 13.26
C LEU A 23 18.15 9.79 14.17
N GLU A 24 17.63 10.68 15.01
CA GLU A 24 16.48 10.42 15.89
C GLU A 24 15.23 9.96 15.12
N LYS A 25 15.06 10.44 13.89
CA LYS A 25 13.93 10.06 13.00
C LYS A 25 14.23 8.83 12.14
N THR A 26 15.41 8.27 12.26
CA THR A 26 15.87 7.17 11.40
C THR A 26 16.03 5.91 12.24
N PRO A 27 15.48 4.75 11.84
CA PRO A 27 15.60 3.50 12.58
C PRO A 27 16.98 2.85 12.35
N PHE A 28 18.06 3.63 12.51
CA PHE A 28 19.42 3.19 12.21
C PHE A 28 19.92 2.07 13.15
N SER A 29 19.27 1.89 14.31
CA SER A 29 19.57 0.78 15.23
C SER A 29 19.32 -0.60 14.62
N PHE A 30 18.52 -0.70 13.56
CA PHE A 30 18.30 -1.93 12.79
C PHE A 30 19.30 -2.12 11.65
N ASN A 31 20.22 -1.18 11.48
CA ASN A 31 21.24 -1.28 10.44
C ASN A 31 22.35 -2.27 10.82
N SER A 32 23.05 -2.76 9.81
CA SER A 32 24.18 -3.68 9.98
C SER A 32 25.35 -2.96 10.70
N ASN A 33 26.08 -3.68 11.55
CA ASN A 33 27.28 -3.16 12.22
C ASN A 33 28.55 -3.17 11.33
N GLY A 34 28.41 -3.15 10.01
CA GLY A 34 29.50 -3.25 9.08
C GLY A 34 29.34 -2.34 7.87
N ARG A 35 30.11 -2.61 6.82
CA ARG A 35 30.15 -1.81 5.57
C ARG A 35 28.79 -1.53 4.91
N LYS A 36 27.76 -2.36 5.18
CA LYS A 36 26.41 -2.15 4.67
C LYS A 36 25.71 -0.95 5.31
N PHE A 37 26.12 -0.58 6.54
CA PHE A 37 25.57 0.56 7.25
C PHE A 37 25.56 1.83 6.40
N ASP A 38 26.63 2.05 5.65
CA ASP A 38 26.79 3.24 4.83
C ASP A 38 25.73 3.37 3.74
N ILE A 39 25.33 2.27 3.15
CA ILE A 39 24.28 2.25 2.13
C ILE A 39 22.90 2.29 2.80
N GLU A 40 22.73 1.56 3.90
CA GLU A 40 21.47 1.49 4.63
C GLU A 40 21.01 2.85 5.15
N ILE A 41 21.92 3.62 5.76
CA ILE A 41 21.59 4.95 6.29
C ILE A 41 21.25 5.95 5.18
N LEU A 42 21.91 5.88 4.02
CA LEU A 42 21.59 6.72 2.86
C LEU A 42 20.20 6.41 2.29
N ILE A 43 19.85 5.12 2.21
CA ILE A 43 18.51 4.69 1.81
C ILE A 43 17.45 5.23 2.78
N GLN A 44 17.70 5.11 4.09
CA GLN A 44 16.78 5.59 5.12
C GLN A 44 16.59 7.11 5.03
N PHE A 45 17.65 7.88 4.88
CA PHE A 45 17.58 9.34 4.73
C PHE A 45 16.80 9.75 3.48
N LYS A 46 16.99 9.04 2.36
CA LYS A 46 16.18 9.26 1.17
C LYS A 46 14.70 8.98 1.41
N LEU A 47 14.38 7.86 2.06
CA LEU A 47 13.00 7.48 2.36
C LEU A 47 12.29 8.52 3.23
N ILE A 48 13.00 9.13 4.18
CA ILE A 48 12.46 10.20 5.04
C ILE A 48 12.41 11.55 4.30
N GLY A 49 13.17 11.70 3.21
CA GLY A 49 13.25 12.96 2.46
C GLY A 49 14.27 13.94 3.03
N PHE A 50 15.24 13.48 3.80
CA PHE A 50 16.32 14.34 4.27
C PHE A 50 17.26 14.73 3.13
N PRO A 51 17.67 16.01 3.05
CA PRO A 51 18.65 16.46 2.08
C PRO A 51 20.03 15.87 2.40
N ILE A 52 20.69 15.32 1.38
CA ILE A 52 22.04 14.79 1.45
C ILE A 52 22.92 15.65 0.56
N LYS A 53 24.06 16.13 1.08
CA LYS A 53 25.03 16.95 0.35
C LYS A 53 26.37 16.25 0.33
N GLU A 54 26.95 16.10 -0.86
CA GLU A 54 28.31 15.63 -1.04
C GLU A 54 29.28 16.84 -1.02
N LEU A 55 30.38 16.66 -0.33
CA LEU A 55 31.46 17.63 -0.27
C LEU A 55 32.75 16.97 -0.74
N PRO A 56 33.53 17.62 -1.60
CA PRO A 56 34.83 17.08 -2.02
C PRO A 56 35.75 17.06 -0.83
N VAL A 57 36.43 15.92 -0.62
CA VAL A 57 37.44 15.74 0.40
C VAL A 57 38.71 15.19 -0.26
N SER A 58 39.88 15.63 0.21
CA SER A 58 41.15 15.06 -0.24
C SER A 58 41.26 13.63 0.24
N TYR A 59 41.56 12.71 -0.66
CA TYR A 59 41.72 11.30 -0.37
C TYR A 59 43.14 10.87 -0.64
N VAL A 60 43.79 10.23 0.31
CA VAL A 60 45.07 9.54 0.13
C VAL A 60 44.77 8.06 -0.09
N GLU A 61 45.25 7.53 -1.20
CA GLU A 61 45.02 6.13 -1.56
C GLU A 61 45.72 5.22 -0.52
N GLY A 62 44.92 4.48 0.23
CA GLY A 62 45.40 3.49 1.19
C GLY A 62 45.70 2.14 0.53
N ASP A 63 46.05 1.14 1.33
CA ASP A 63 46.35 -0.22 0.85
C ASP A 63 45.20 -0.78 -0.04
N LYS A 64 45.59 -1.33 -1.20
CA LYS A 64 44.67 -1.92 -2.17
C LYS A 64 43.97 -3.12 -1.55
N LYS A 65 42.66 -3.03 -1.40
CA LYS A 65 41.83 -4.16 -0.97
C LYS A 65 41.91 -5.30 -1.97
N GLY A 66 41.93 -6.54 -1.48
CA GLY A 66 41.95 -7.72 -2.35
C GLY A 66 40.70 -7.80 -3.24
N VAL A 67 40.84 -8.26 -4.47
CA VAL A 67 39.78 -8.41 -5.48
C VAL A 67 38.57 -9.17 -4.91
N MET A 68 38.79 -10.21 -4.12
CA MET A 68 37.76 -11.01 -3.46
C MET A 68 36.91 -10.19 -2.46
N GLU A 69 37.57 -9.27 -1.75
CA GLU A 69 36.89 -8.39 -0.78
C GLU A 69 35.98 -7.39 -1.50
N CYS A 70 36.45 -6.81 -2.59
CA CYS A 70 35.65 -5.94 -3.46
C CYS A 70 34.45 -6.67 -4.05
N PHE A 71 34.63 -7.91 -4.50
CA PHE A 71 33.55 -8.74 -5.04
C PHE A 71 32.49 -9.06 -3.98
N ARG A 72 32.90 -9.50 -2.79
CA ARG A 72 31.97 -9.75 -1.67
C ARG A 72 31.15 -8.50 -1.31
N TYR A 73 31.81 -7.35 -1.27
CA TYR A 73 31.13 -6.10 -1.00
C TYR A 73 30.12 -5.72 -2.10
N GLY A 74 30.51 -5.86 -3.36
CA GLY A 74 29.59 -5.63 -4.49
C GLY A 74 28.34 -6.52 -4.44
N MET A 75 28.53 -7.81 -4.11
CA MET A 75 27.42 -8.75 -3.92
C MET A 75 26.53 -8.36 -2.74
N ASP A 76 27.09 -7.90 -1.64
CA ASP A 76 26.35 -7.44 -0.48
C ASP A 76 25.54 -6.17 -0.78
N ALA A 77 26.12 -5.23 -1.51
CA ALA A 77 25.45 -4.02 -1.98
C ALA A 77 24.30 -4.35 -2.93
N LEU A 78 24.50 -5.31 -3.84
CA LEU A 78 23.46 -5.78 -4.77
C LEU A 78 22.30 -6.44 -4.02
N LYS A 79 22.59 -7.34 -3.08
CA LYS A 79 21.58 -7.99 -2.22
C LYS A 79 20.77 -6.96 -1.43
N LEU A 80 21.43 -5.97 -0.85
CA LEU A 80 20.78 -4.90 -0.11
C LEU A 80 19.88 -4.05 -1.02
N SER A 81 20.37 -3.69 -2.20
CA SER A 81 19.62 -2.93 -3.20
C SER A 81 18.36 -3.68 -3.67
N LEU A 82 18.49 -5.00 -3.87
CA LEU A 82 17.36 -5.85 -4.23
C LEU A 82 16.33 -5.92 -3.09
N LYS A 83 16.78 -6.12 -1.85
CA LYS A 83 15.90 -6.09 -0.66
C LYS A 83 15.15 -4.77 -0.54
N TYR A 84 15.84 -3.65 -0.76
CA TYR A 84 15.21 -2.33 -0.76
C TYR A 84 14.15 -2.20 -1.86
N ARG A 85 14.43 -2.67 -3.08
CA ARG A 85 13.43 -2.67 -4.18
C ARG A 85 12.21 -3.50 -3.84
N LEU A 86 12.40 -4.71 -3.33
CA LEU A 86 11.30 -5.59 -2.91
C LEU A 86 10.49 -4.96 -1.78
N HIS A 87 11.14 -4.30 -0.81
CA HIS A 87 10.46 -3.52 0.23
C HIS A 87 9.65 -2.35 -0.36
N LYS A 88 10.25 -1.58 -1.29
CA LYS A 88 9.54 -0.47 -1.97
C LYS A 88 8.31 -0.94 -2.75
N MET A 89 8.36 -2.13 -3.33
CA MET A 89 7.24 -2.78 -4.03
C MET A 89 6.23 -3.45 -3.10
N ALA A 90 6.45 -3.39 -1.77
CA ALA A 90 5.65 -4.08 -0.75
C ALA A 90 5.56 -5.62 -0.96
N LEU A 91 6.56 -6.21 -1.60
CA LEU A 91 6.69 -7.67 -1.80
C LEU A 91 7.51 -8.33 -0.70
N PHE A 92 8.38 -7.59 -0.05
CA PHE A 92 9.22 -8.04 1.05
C PHE A 92 9.36 -6.93 2.09
N TYR A 93 8.99 -7.21 3.33
CA TYR A 93 9.11 -6.24 4.42
C TYR A 93 10.49 -6.33 5.08
N GLU A 94 11.20 -5.21 5.15
CA GLU A 94 12.47 -5.07 5.86
C GLU A 94 12.34 -3.91 6.86
N ARG A 95 12.36 -4.21 8.16
CA ARG A 95 12.11 -3.23 9.24
C ARG A 95 13.02 -2.00 9.19
N LYS A 96 14.26 -2.15 8.79
CA LYS A 96 15.21 -1.03 8.67
C LYS A 96 14.80 0.02 7.62
N PHE A 97 13.97 -0.36 6.64
CA PHE A 97 13.43 0.55 5.63
C PHE A 97 12.02 1.03 5.94
N ASP A 98 11.48 0.58 7.06
CA ASP A 98 10.22 1.06 7.58
C ASP A 98 10.47 2.36 8.34
N VAL A 99 10.65 3.42 7.59
CA VAL A 99 10.78 4.78 8.13
C VAL A 99 9.38 5.40 8.13
N SER A 100 8.88 5.70 9.29
CA SER A 100 7.62 6.44 9.46
C SER A 100 7.80 7.87 8.91
N THR A 101 7.73 8.00 7.60
CA THR A 101 7.44 9.29 6.98
C THR A 101 6.00 9.57 7.32
N GLY A 102 5.75 10.38 8.36
CA GLY A 102 4.41 10.69 8.86
C GLY A 102 3.35 10.57 7.77
N PHE A 103 2.28 9.86 8.05
CA PHE A 103 1.18 9.44 7.18
C PHE A 103 1.39 9.78 5.70
N LYS A 104 1.91 8.84 4.90
CA LYS A 104 1.91 9.04 3.45
C LYS A 104 0.46 9.22 3.05
N LYS A 105 0.12 10.44 2.66
CA LYS A 105 -1.19 10.78 2.14
C LYS A 105 -1.54 9.73 1.09
N TYR A 106 -2.60 8.97 1.34
CA TYR A 106 -3.11 7.99 0.38
C TYR A 106 -3.33 8.73 -0.95
N THR A 107 -2.85 8.18 -2.06
CA THR A 107 -2.93 8.83 -3.37
C THR A 107 -3.83 8.02 -4.29
N LEU A 108 -4.62 8.73 -5.09
CA LEU A 108 -5.45 8.09 -6.11
C LEU A 108 -4.56 7.32 -7.11
N LYS A 109 -4.87 6.05 -7.30
CA LYS A 109 -4.15 5.15 -8.22
C LYS A 109 -4.76 5.30 -9.63
N LYS A 110 -4.46 6.42 -10.34
CA LYS A 110 -5.03 6.79 -11.65
C LYS A 110 -3.95 6.73 -12.74
N GLY A 111 -4.37 6.40 -13.98
CA GLY A 111 -3.49 6.40 -15.15
C GLY A 111 -2.68 5.11 -15.37
N TYR A 112 -2.94 4.07 -14.60
CA TYR A 112 -2.39 2.72 -14.78
C TYR A 112 -3.37 1.67 -14.24
N PRO A 113 -3.28 0.38 -14.67
CA PRO A 113 -4.19 -0.67 -14.20
C PRO A 113 -4.17 -0.78 -12.68
N SER A 114 -5.29 -0.43 -12.05
CA SER A 114 -5.46 -0.43 -10.60
C SER A 114 -6.95 -0.57 -10.23
N SER A 115 -7.25 -0.90 -8.96
CA SER A 115 -8.63 -0.95 -8.46
C SER A 115 -9.38 0.38 -8.66
N HIS A 116 -8.71 1.51 -8.40
CA HIS A 116 -9.30 2.83 -8.59
C HIS A 116 -9.56 3.14 -10.07
N GLN A 117 -8.58 2.87 -10.95
CA GLN A 117 -8.77 3.11 -12.39
C GLN A 117 -9.90 2.25 -12.94
N PHE A 118 -9.96 0.97 -12.56
CA PHE A 118 -11.04 0.08 -12.96
C PHE A 118 -12.42 0.61 -12.51
N ALA A 119 -12.53 1.09 -11.27
CA ALA A 119 -13.78 1.65 -10.79
C ALA A 119 -14.18 2.93 -11.53
N LEU A 120 -13.21 3.81 -11.86
CA LEU A 120 -13.46 5.01 -12.67
C LEU A 120 -13.90 4.68 -14.09
N ASP A 121 -13.38 3.60 -14.69
CA ASP A 121 -13.72 3.18 -16.05
C ASP A 121 -15.10 2.50 -16.11
N GLU A 122 -15.50 1.78 -15.05
CA GLU A 122 -16.76 1.03 -15.00
C GLU A 122 -17.96 1.87 -14.57
N VAL A 123 -17.76 2.86 -13.70
CA VAL A 123 -18.85 3.71 -13.20
C VAL A 123 -19.28 4.69 -14.29
N LYS A 124 -20.56 4.63 -14.66
CA LYS A 124 -21.11 5.56 -15.66
C LYS A 124 -21.27 6.95 -15.07
N ASN A 125 -21.07 7.96 -15.91
CA ASN A 125 -21.31 9.35 -15.53
C ASN A 125 -22.76 9.55 -15.06
N ASN A 126 -22.96 10.51 -14.15
CA ASN A 126 -24.28 10.86 -13.58
C ASN A 126 -24.98 9.71 -12.82
N SER A 127 -24.24 8.72 -12.34
CA SER A 127 -24.77 7.62 -11.52
C SER A 127 -24.81 8.00 -10.04
N ARG A 128 -25.66 7.28 -9.28
CA ARG A 128 -25.63 7.30 -7.82
C ARG A 128 -24.67 6.24 -7.32
N VAL A 129 -23.68 6.65 -6.56
CA VAL A 129 -22.59 5.79 -6.09
C VAL A 129 -22.48 5.85 -4.58
N ILE A 130 -22.31 4.71 -3.95
CA ILE A 130 -21.92 4.62 -2.54
C ILE A 130 -20.51 4.03 -2.43
N ASP A 131 -19.60 4.76 -1.77
CA ASP A 131 -18.21 4.38 -1.53
C ASP A 131 -18.07 3.93 -0.08
N ILE A 132 -18.00 2.61 0.14
CA ILE A 132 -17.98 1.98 1.46
C ILE A 132 -16.53 1.67 1.84
N GLY A 133 -16.07 2.21 2.98
CA GLY A 133 -14.67 2.18 3.38
C GLY A 133 -13.84 3.15 2.54
N CYS A 134 -14.35 4.36 2.40
CA CYS A 134 -13.85 5.35 1.46
C CYS A 134 -12.45 5.91 1.81
N GLY A 135 -11.95 5.70 3.02
CA GLY A 135 -10.72 6.32 3.50
C GLY A 135 -10.74 7.85 3.32
N ASN A 136 -9.78 8.39 2.57
CA ASN A 136 -9.75 9.82 2.23
C ASN A 136 -10.69 10.20 1.07
N SER A 137 -11.55 9.30 0.62
CA SER A 137 -12.56 9.48 -0.44
C SER A 137 -12.06 10.12 -1.75
N LEU A 138 -10.82 9.86 -2.12
CA LEU A 138 -10.22 10.42 -3.34
C LEU A 138 -10.93 9.94 -4.61
N ILE A 139 -11.44 8.71 -4.63
CA ILE A 139 -12.20 8.19 -5.76
C ILE A 139 -13.61 8.82 -5.81
N GLY A 140 -14.22 9.06 -4.66
CA GLY A 140 -15.51 9.74 -4.58
C GLY A 140 -15.45 11.17 -5.13
N GLU A 141 -14.41 11.93 -4.82
CA GLU A 141 -14.21 13.27 -5.37
C GLU A 141 -14.04 13.25 -6.90
N GLU A 142 -13.31 12.26 -7.44
CA GLU A 142 -13.13 12.12 -8.88
C GLU A 142 -14.46 11.76 -9.56
N LEU A 143 -15.24 10.81 -9.02
CA LEU A 143 -16.55 10.43 -9.53
C LEU A 143 -17.54 11.61 -9.48
N THR A 144 -17.50 12.43 -8.45
CA THR A 144 -18.31 13.65 -8.38
C THR A 144 -17.93 14.62 -9.51
N SER A 145 -16.65 14.71 -9.88
CA SER A 145 -16.24 15.53 -11.02
C SER A 145 -16.77 15.01 -12.38
N LEU A 146 -17.14 13.73 -12.44
CA LEU A 146 -17.79 13.09 -13.61
C LEU A 146 -19.33 13.17 -13.53
N GLY A 147 -19.88 13.99 -12.63
CA GLY A 147 -21.32 14.21 -12.46
C GLY A 147 -22.02 13.19 -11.60
N CYS A 148 -21.32 12.25 -10.97
CA CYS A 148 -21.95 11.27 -10.08
C CYS A 148 -22.39 11.89 -8.75
N SER A 149 -23.50 11.38 -8.21
CA SER A 149 -23.90 11.66 -6.84
C SER A 149 -23.28 10.60 -5.92
N VAL A 150 -22.33 11.02 -5.08
CA VAL A 150 -21.52 10.11 -4.25
C VAL A 150 -21.86 10.26 -2.79
N GLU A 151 -22.24 9.15 -2.14
CA GLU A 151 -22.26 9.01 -0.69
C GLU A 151 -21.07 8.17 -0.24
N ALA A 152 -20.49 8.47 0.91
CA ALA A 152 -19.31 7.80 1.43
C ALA A 152 -19.53 7.32 2.87
N ILE A 153 -18.97 6.16 3.19
CA ILE A 153 -19.02 5.56 4.53
C ILE A 153 -17.61 5.19 4.96
N ASP A 154 -17.23 5.60 6.17
CA ASP A 154 -15.98 5.14 6.82
C ASP A 154 -16.10 5.27 8.34
N CYS A 155 -15.25 4.57 9.08
CA CYS A 155 -15.13 4.71 10.54
C CYS A 155 -14.32 5.93 10.97
N GLU A 156 -13.49 6.47 10.08
CA GLU A 156 -12.70 7.68 10.31
C GLU A 156 -13.28 8.84 9.50
N ASN A 157 -13.32 10.03 10.10
CA ASN A 157 -13.74 11.22 9.38
C ASN A 157 -12.58 11.71 8.49
N PRO A 158 -12.69 11.60 7.17
CA PRO A 158 -11.64 12.09 6.29
C PRO A 158 -11.56 13.62 6.30
N GLU A 159 -10.36 14.14 6.24
CA GLU A 159 -10.15 15.59 6.06
C GLU A 159 -10.47 15.99 4.62
N GLY A 160 -11.33 17.00 4.42
CA GLY A 160 -11.51 17.65 3.13
C GLY A 160 -12.60 17.09 2.20
N LEU A 161 -13.66 16.49 2.72
CA LEU A 161 -14.83 15.98 1.95
C LEU A 161 -15.67 17.10 1.27
N SER A 162 -15.03 18.03 0.58
CA SER A 162 -15.76 19.21 0.04
C SER A 162 -16.68 18.93 -1.16
N ARG A 163 -16.56 17.75 -1.79
CA ARG A 163 -17.27 17.41 -3.04
C ARG A 163 -18.20 16.22 -2.96
N ILE A 164 -18.28 15.55 -1.81
CA ILE A 164 -19.14 14.40 -1.62
C ILE A 164 -20.52 14.85 -1.13
N ASN A 165 -21.57 14.22 -1.64
CA ASN A 165 -22.95 14.59 -1.31
C ASN A 165 -23.29 14.33 0.16
N LYS A 166 -22.80 13.20 0.71
CA LYS A 166 -23.04 12.81 2.09
C LYS A 166 -21.93 11.90 2.58
N PHE A 167 -21.49 12.12 3.81
CA PHE A 167 -20.62 11.22 4.56
C PHE A 167 -21.34 10.65 5.77
N THR A 168 -21.16 9.35 6.00
CA THR A 168 -21.70 8.67 7.18
C THR A 168 -20.55 8.00 7.94
N ASN A 169 -20.33 8.42 9.19
CA ASN A 169 -19.39 7.74 10.06
C ASN A 169 -20.00 6.43 10.55
N MET A 170 -19.39 5.29 10.20
CA MET A 170 -19.92 3.97 10.52
C MET A 170 -18.79 2.95 10.61
N ASN A 171 -18.78 2.14 11.67
CA ASN A 171 -17.88 1.00 11.77
C ASN A 171 -18.49 -0.22 11.07
N LEU A 172 -17.84 -0.68 10.02
CA LEU A 172 -18.30 -1.81 9.20
C LEU A 172 -18.23 -3.18 9.91
N ASN A 173 -17.64 -3.25 11.10
CA ASN A 173 -17.61 -4.45 11.95
C ASN A 173 -18.82 -4.54 12.91
N ASP A 174 -19.68 -3.52 12.96
CA ASP A 174 -20.86 -3.54 13.82
C ASP A 174 -21.87 -4.59 13.31
N GLU A 175 -22.57 -5.27 14.24
CA GLU A 175 -23.47 -6.39 13.88
C GLU A 175 -24.75 -5.93 13.18
N ASN A 176 -25.23 -4.72 13.46
CA ASN A 176 -26.51 -4.18 12.95
C ASN A 176 -26.30 -3.08 11.90
N ILE A 177 -25.52 -3.36 10.88
CA ILE A 177 -25.27 -2.40 9.80
C ILE A 177 -26.45 -2.42 8.83
N ASN A 178 -27.04 -1.24 8.61
CA ASN A 178 -28.06 -1.05 7.57
C ASN A 178 -27.54 -0.05 6.54
N ILE A 179 -27.07 -0.55 5.41
CA ILE A 179 -26.64 0.27 4.27
C ILE A 179 -27.65 0.09 3.15
N PRO A 180 -28.41 1.13 2.78
CA PRO A 180 -29.49 1.04 1.79
C PRO A 180 -28.92 1.01 0.36
N ILE A 181 -28.20 -0.06 0.00
CA ILE A 181 -27.54 -0.17 -1.31
C ILE A 181 -28.52 -0.20 -2.49
N HIS A 182 -29.80 -0.46 -2.24
CA HIS A 182 -30.85 -0.45 -3.27
C HIS A 182 -31.11 0.95 -3.86
N ASP A 183 -30.68 2.00 -3.18
CA ASP A 183 -30.80 3.38 -3.66
C ASP A 183 -29.72 3.79 -4.66
N PHE A 184 -28.71 2.94 -4.88
CA PHE A 184 -27.53 3.26 -5.67
C PHE A 184 -27.44 2.42 -6.94
N ASP A 185 -26.81 2.98 -7.96
CA ASP A 185 -26.50 2.29 -9.21
C ASP A 185 -25.20 1.48 -9.07
N TYR A 186 -24.25 2.00 -8.27
CA TYR A 186 -22.96 1.38 -7.99
C TYR A 186 -22.61 1.41 -6.50
N VAL A 187 -21.99 0.33 -6.04
CA VAL A 187 -21.42 0.18 -4.70
C VAL A 187 -19.94 -0.10 -4.84
N LEU A 188 -19.11 0.70 -4.23
CA LEU A 188 -17.65 0.50 -4.22
C LEU A 188 -17.21 -0.11 -2.88
N LEU A 189 -16.37 -1.15 -2.95
CA LEU A 189 -15.72 -1.82 -1.83
C LEU A 189 -14.25 -2.05 -2.21
N LEU A 190 -13.47 -0.97 -2.21
CA LEU A 190 -12.10 -1.00 -2.71
C LEU A 190 -11.11 -1.15 -1.56
N ASP A 191 -10.49 -2.35 -1.47
CA ASP A 191 -9.53 -2.72 -0.44
C ASP A 191 -10.14 -2.57 0.99
N VAL A 192 -11.35 -3.14 1.22
CA VAL A 192 -12.12 -3.04 2.46
C VAL A 192 -12.29 -4.38 3.16
N LEU A 193 -12.65 -5.43 2.41
CA LEU A 193 -13.05 -6.71 2.99
C LEU A 193 -11.96 -7.41 3.77
N GLU A 194 -10.70 -7.17 3.42
CA GLU A 194 -9.53 -7.69 4.12
C GLU A 194 -9.35 -7.10 5.52
N HIS A 195 -9.92 -5.92 5.79
CA HIS A 195 -9.86 -5.27 7.10
C HIS A 195 -10.99 -5.70 8.04
N LEU A 196 -12.04 -6.35 7.51
CA LEU A 196 -13.18 -6.76 8.31
C LEU A 196 -12.90 -8.04 9.11
N GLU A 197 -13.52 -8.12 10.29
CA GLU A 197 -13.45 -9.32 11.14
C GLU A 197 -14.27 -10.48 10.55
N LYS A 198 -15.47 -10.17 10.06
CA LYS A 198 -16.43 -11.12 9.50
C LYS A 198 -16.90 -10.66 8.11
N PRO A 199 -16.03 -10.67 7.08
CA PRO A 199 -16.40 -10.18 5.75
C PRO A 199 -17.55 -10.98 5.12
N GLU A 200 -17.69 -12.27 5.47
CA GLU A 200 -18.77 -13.13 5.01
C GLU A 200 -20.14 -12.59 5.48
N ASN A 201 -20.24 -12.22 6.76
CA ASN A 201 -21.45 -11.67 7.34
C ASN A 201 -21.78 -10.29 6.74
N PHE A 202 -20.76 -9.48 6.53
CA PHE A 202 -20.90 -8.16 5.90
C PHE A 202 -21.47 -8.28 4.48
N ILE A 203 -20.95 -9.17 3.67
CA ILE A 203 -21.43 -9.41 2.29
C ILE A 203 -22.85 -9.99 2.28
N LEU A 204 -23.18 -10.89 3.19
CA LEU A 204 -24.56 -11.40 3.35
C LEU A 204 -25.53 -10.27 3.74
N ASN A 205 -25.12 -9.40 4.65
CA ASN A 205 -25.90 -8.25 5.08
C ASN A 205 -26.17 -7.29 3.89
N LEU A 206 -25.17 -6.96 3.11
CA LEU A 206 -25.35 -6.17 1.88
C LEU A 206 -26.34 -6.82 0.92
N ARG A 207 -26.30 -8.14 0.76
CA ARG A 207 -27.23 -8.88 -0.12
C ARG A 207 -28.68 -8.75 0.37
N ILE A 208 -28.90 -8.83 1.68
CA ILE A 208 -30.22 -8.67 2.29
C ILE A 208 -30.76 -7.25 2.04
N HIS A 209 -29.93 -6.22 2.21
CA HIS A 209 -30.32 -4.82 2.06
C HIS A 209 -30.41 -4.36 0.58
N ALA A 210 -30.09 -5.22 -0.37
CA ALA A 210 -30.34 -4.95 -1.78
C ALA A 210 -31.83 -4.90 -2.12
N CYS A 211 -32.71 -5.48 -1.27
CA CYS A 211 -34.18 -5.39 -1.38
C CYS A 211 -34.73 -5.66 -2.79
N GLY A 212 -34.13 -6.58 -3.55
CA GLY A 212 -34.53 -6.89 -4.92
C GLY A 212 -33.94 -5.97 -6.01
N ALA A 213 -33.32 -4.85 -5.64
CA ALA A 213 -32.52 -4.07 -6.56
C ALA A 213 -31.20 -4.80 -6.91
N SER A 214 -30.62 -4.47 -8.04
CA SER A 214 -29.39 -5.09 -8.54
C SER A 214 -28.32 -4.03 -8.83
N PRO A 215 -27.82 -3.30 -7.80
CA PRO A 215 -26.72 -2.38 -8.00
C PRO A 215 -25.46 -3.16 -8.46
N LYS A 216 -24.64 -2.54 -9.27
CA LYS A 216 -23.33 -3.11 -9.59
C LYS A 216 -22.38 -2.88 -8.43
N ILE A 217 -21.80 -3.95 -7.90
CA ILE A 217 -20.83 -3.88 -6.82
C ILE A 217 -19.43 -4.08 -7.40
N ILE A 218 -18.53 -3.13 -7.15
CA ILE A 218 -17.12 -3.20 -7.54
C ILE A 218 -16.30 -3.48 -6.28
N ILE A 219 -15.63 -4.63 -6.28
CA ILE A 219 -14.86 -5.10 -5.12
C ILE A 219 -13.41 -5.28 -5.51
N SER A 220 -12.49 -4.77 -4.71
CA SER A 220 -11.09 -5.15 -4.77
C SER A 220 -10.60 -5.68 -3.43
N VAL A 221 -9.70 -6.65 -3.48
CA VAL A 221 -8.98 -7.20 -2.33
C VAL A 221 -7.56 -7.60 -2.75
N PRO A 222 -6.57 -7.50 -1.86
CA PRO A 222 -5.22 -8.00 -2.13
C PRO A 222 -5.21 -9.52 -2.35
N ASN A 223 -4.54 -9.97 -3.42
CA ASN A 223 -4.47 -11.39 -3.74
C ASN A 223 -3.21 -12.03 -3.14
N ILE A 224 -3.35 -12.77 -2.04
CA ILE A 224 -2.24 -13.54 -1.43
C ILE A 224 -1.69 -14.63 -2.38
N GLY A 225 -2.50 -15.08 -3.34
CA GLY A 225 -2.10 -16.03 -4.38
C GLY A 225 -1.24 -15.42 -5.50
N PHE A 226 -0.90 -14.13 -5.45
CA PHE A 226 -0.01 -13.48 -6.41
C PHE A 226 1.35 -14.19 -6.46
N PHE A 227 1.93 -14.32 -7.66
CA PHE A 227 3.12 -15.17 -7.86
C PHE A 227 4.30 -14.80 -6.93
N ALA A 228 4.53 -13.52 -6.69
CA ALA A 228 5.61 -13.07 -5.81
C ALA A 228 5.38 -13.50 -4.35
N MET A 229 4.13 -13.55 -3.89
CA MET A 229 3.79 -14.06 -2.57
C MET A 229 4.00 -15.56 -2.46
N ARG A 230 3.64 -16.32 -3.52
CA ARG A 230 3.92 -17.76 -3.59
C ARG A 230 5.41 -18.04 -3.53
N LEU A 231 6.20 -17.25 -4.26
CA LEU A 231 7.67 -17.36 -4.25
C LEU A 231 8.25 -17.02 -2.88
N SER A 232 7.75 -15.98 -2.23
CA SER A 232 8.16 -15.62 -0.86
C SER A 232 7.87 -16.73 0.13
N LEU A 233 6.67 -17.32 0.07
CA LEU A 233 6.29 -18.46 0.91
C LEU A 233 7.15 -19.69 0.64
N PHE A 234 7.50 -19.98 -0.61
CA PHE A 234 8.39 -21.06 -0.98
C PHE A 234 9.77 -20.95 -0.29
N PHE A 235 10.26 -19.71 -0.11
CA PHE A 235 11.49 -19.44 0.65
C PHE A 235 11.27 -19.25 2.16
N GLY A 236 10.07 -19.50 2.67
CA GLY A 236 9.74 -19.32 4.09
C GLY A 236 9.60 -17.84 4.51
N TRP A 237 9.40 -16.94 3.58
CA TRP A 237 9.26 -15.50 3.85
C TRP A 237 7.78 -15.11 3.90
N PHE A 238 7.30 -14.79 5.10
CA PHE A 238 5.92 -14.36 5.35
C PHE A 238 5.93 -13.23 6.37
N ASN A 239 6.32 -12.04 5.94
CA ASN A 239 6.53 -10.89 6.81
C ASN A 239 5.45 -9.83 6.58
N TYR A 240 4.68 -9.52 7.62
CA TYR A 240 3.76 -8.40 7.60
C TYR A 240 4.51 -7.07 7.61
N GLY A 241 3.98 -6.10 6.87
CA GLY A 241 4.51 -4.74 6.75
C GLY A 241 3.43 -3.68 6.96
N VAL A 242 3.81 -2.44 6.80
CA VAL A 242 2.90 -1.27 6.93
C VAL A 242 2.07 -1.01 5.67
N ARG A 243 2.17 -1.85 4.65
CA ARG A 243 1.43 -1.75 3.39
C ARG A 243 1.63 -2.98 2.52
N GLY A 244 0.79 -3.12 1.49
CA GLY A 244 0.87 -4.20 0.51
C GLY A 244 -0.03 -5.38 0.85
N ILE A 245 0.20 -6.53 0.22
CA ILE A 245 -0.65 -7.71 0.38
C ILE A 245 -0.64 -8.22 1.83
N LEU A 246 0.52 -8.18 2.49
CA LEU A 246 0.67 -8.51 3.91
C LEU A 246 0.74 -7.22 4.75
N ASP A 247 -0.26 -6.36 4.63
CA ASP A 247 -0.42 -5.22 5.53
C ASP A 247 -0.82 -5.69 6.93
N MET A 248 -0.24 -5.07 7.98
CA MET A 248 -0.55 -5.39 9.38
C MET A 248 -2.02 -5.13 9.76
N GLY A 249 -2.72 -4.29 8.98
CA GLY A 249 -4.15 -4.03 9.14
C GLY A 249 -5.05 -5.10 8.50
N HIS A 250 -4.51 -5.99 7.66
CA HIS A 250 -5.29 -7.03 7.02
C HIS A 250 -5.59 -8.16 8.00
N ARG A 251 -6.85 -8.34 8.34
CA ARG A 251 -7.37 -9.43 9.19
C ARG A 251 -7.67 -10.69 8.40
N ARG A 252 -7.99 -10.53 7.10
CA ARG A 252 -8.31 -11.61 6.16
C ARG A 252 -7.44 -11.55 4.93
N LEU A 253 -7.00 -12.70 4.45
CA LEU A 253 -6.21 -12.84 3.23
C LEU A 253 -7.02 -13.61 2.20
N PHE A 254 -7.16 -13.04 1.01
CA PHE A 254 -7.94 -13.63 -0.07
C PHE A 254 -7.06 -14.11 -1.21
N THR A 255 -7.46 -15.20 -1.83
CA THR A 255 -7.07 -15.53 -3.19
C THR A 255 -8.23 -15.19 -4.12
N PHE A 256 -7.95 -15.14 -5.41
CA PHE A 256 -8.97 -14.96 -6.43
C PHE A 256 -10.13 -15.97 -6.31
N ASN A 257 -9.82 -17.23 -6.01
CA ASN A 257 -10.84 -18.27 -5.87
C ASN A 257 -11.64 -18.15 -4.57
N THR A 258 -11.01 -17.75 -3.47
CA THR A 258 -11.70 -17.65 -2.18
C THR A 258 -12.66 -16.47 -2.14
N ILE A 259 -12.30 -15.31 -2.70
CA ILE A 259 -13.22 -14.17 -2.79
C ILE A 259 -14.40 -14.51 -3.72
N LYS A 260 -14.13 -15.12 -4.89
CA LYS A 260 -15.21 -15.57 -5.79
C LYS A 260 -16.19 -16.53 -5.12
N LYS A 261 -15.64 -17.49 -4.38
CA LYS A 261 -16.48 -18.45 -3.65
C LYS A 261 -17.36 -17.74 -2.63
N MET A 262 -16.78 -16.87 -1.80
CA MET A 262 -17.51 -16.11 -0.78
C MET A 262 -18.65 -15.29 -1.38
N LEU A 263 -18.43 -14.60 -2.49
CA LEU A 263 -19.46 -13.82 -3.18
C LEU A 263 -20.57 -14.70 -3.76
N LYS A 264 -20.23 -15.82 -4.38
CA LYS A 264 -21.22 -16.79 -4.90
C LYS A 264 -22.05 -17.43 -3.79
N ASP A 265 -21.42 -17.82 -2.69
CA ASP A 265 -22.09 -18.42 -1.52
C ASP A 265 -23.08 -17.41 -0.90
N ALA A 266 -22.80 -16.11 -0.98
CA ALA A 266 -23.71 -15.03 -0.59
C ALA A 266 -24.80 -14.70 -1.66
N GLY A 267 -24.83 -15.39 -2.80
CA GLY A 267 -25.83 -15.19 -3.85
C GLY A 267 -25.56 -14.04 -4.82
N PHE A 268 -24.31 -13.58 -4.94
CA PHE A 268 -23.92 -12.61 -5.95
C PHE A 268 -23.51 -13.27 -7.26
N GLU A 269 -23.92 -12.67 -8.36
CA GLU A 269 -23.44 -13.01 -9.70
C GLU A 269 -22.16 -12.22 -10.00
N ILE A 270 -21.15 -12.90 -10.56
CA ILE A 270 -19.88 -12.27 -10.92
C ILE A 270 -19.89 -11.98 -12.42
N LEU A 271 -19.93 -10.70 -12.77
CA LEU A 271 -20.02 -10.25 -14.16
C LEU A 271 -18.64 -10.19 -14.83
N ILE A 272 -17.64 -9.62 -14.12
CA ILE A 272 -16.27 -9.42 -14.62
C ILE A 272 -15.30 -9.77 -13.48
N CYS A 273 -14.10 -10.28 -13.88
CA CYS A 273 -13.10 -10.65 -12.89
C CYS A 273 -11.68 -10.57 -13.45
#